data_9b383f1f310223d52020d1d0753e168c
#
_entry.id   9b383f1f310223d52020d1d0753e168c
#
_cell.length_a   1.000
_cell.length_b   1.000
_cell.length_c   1.000
_cell.angle_alpha   90.00
_cell.angle_beta   90.00
_cell.angle_gamma   90.00
#
_symmetry.space_group_name_H-M   'P 1'
#
loop_
_entity.id
_entity.type
_entity.pdbx_description
1 polymer ?
#
loop_
_entity_poly.entity_id
_entity_poly.type
_entity_poly.pdbx_seq_one_letter_code
_entity_poly.pdbx_strand_id
1 'polypeptide(L)'
;MTDTLEDRNYYDTIYSEYCESVESLAIPAGIDEGVFSSVVPKEEFVENINHIIYAAYNESDAYAGSVFDYERVYGQFYDCMFEFAKAKDFEITDEITEGIENVASLCASTCQSHVTLPFIDTLGSYASEFGKYLQIGGIVCGVILVFLIAAVFLSRTWKKVATLILSSAFIADGLMLIAAPAAVLASGKIRYLQIEIKSLYLFAVGYVERMLNIIIAVGIAVLIVGIIMAVVSVILKSKRTEVL
;
A
#
# COMPACT_ATOMS: atom_id res chain seq x y z
N MET A 1 -3.63 -0.72 3.87
CA MET A 1 -2.62 -1.31 2.98
C MET A 1 -2.32 -2.75 3.38
N THR A 2 -2.04 -3.03 4.63
CA THR A 2 -1.80 -4.36 5.18
C THR A 2 -2.87 -5.39 4.80
N ASP A 3 -4.16 -5.08 4.99
CA ASP A 3 -5.27 -5.97 4.64
C ASP A 3 -5.26 -6.41 3.15
N THR A 4 -4.84 -5.50 2.24
CA THR A 4 -4.76 -5.81 0.80
C THR A 4 -3.57 -6.73 0.48
N LEU A 5 -2.52 -6.67 1.27
CA LEU A 5 -1.34 -7.53 1.14
C LEU A 5 -1.63 -8.94 1.68
N GLU A 6 -2.39 -9.04 2.78
CA GLU A 6 -2.87 -10.33 3.29
C GLU A 6 -3.78 -11.05 2.30
N ASP A 7 -4.79 -10.36 1.74
CA ASP A 7 -5.74 -10.91 0.77
C ASP A 7 -5.08 -11.50 -0.48
N ARG A 8 -3.82 -11.13 -0.77
CA ARG A 8 -3.09 -11.56 -1.97
C ARG A 8 -1.97 -12.55 -1.71
N ASN A 9 -1.88 -13.12 -0.52
CA ASN A 9 -0.79 -13.99 -0.11
C ASN A 9 0.60 -13.33 -0.31
N TYR A 10 0.68 -12.00 -0.20
CA TYR A 10 1.92 -11.26 -0.37
C TYR A 10 2.97 -11.69 0.64
N TYR A 11 2.57 -11.76 1.93
CA TYR A 11 3.48 -12.15 3.01
C TYR A 11 3.98 -13.58 2.87
N ASP A 12 3.13 -14.50 2.40
CA ASP A 12 3.54 -15.88 2.11
C ASP A 12 4.57 -15.93 0.99
N THR A 13 4.33 -15.15 -0.06
CA THR A 13 5.22 -15.12 -1.22
C THR A 13 6.58 -14.55 -0.88
N ILE A 14 6.63 -13.37 -0.23
CA ILE A 14 7.91 -12.72 0.10
C ILE A 14 8.70 -13.52 1.13
N TYR A 15 8.03 -14.16 2.09
CA TYR A 15 8.67 -15.04 3.05
C TYR A 15 9.24 -16.28 2.38
N SER A 16 8.54 -16.87 1.40
CA SER A 16 9.06 -17.98 0.60
C SER A 16 10.29 -17.57 -0.22
N GLU A 17 10.26 -16.39 -0.86
CA GLU A 17 11.40 -15.83 -1.60
C GLU A 17 12.61 -15.57 -0.67
N TYR A 18 12.35 -15.08 0.54
CA TYR A 18 13.39 -14.95 1.58
C TYR A 18 13.98 -16.28 1.98
N CYS A 19 13.14 -17.28 2.31
CA CYS A 19 13.59 -18.62 2.69
C CYS A 19 14.45 -19.24 1.58
N GLU A 20 14.00 -19.21 0.33
CA GLU A 20 14.78 -19.71 -0.82
C GLU A 20 16.13 -18.99 -0.95
N SER A 21 16.16 -17.69 -0.71
CA SER A 21 17.40 -16.90 -0.79
C SER A 21 18.40 -17.28 0.29
N VAL A 22 17.97 -17.37 1.56
CA VAL A 22 18.89 -17.75 2.66
C VAL A 22 19.31 -19.20 2.60
N GLU A 23 18.42 -20.11 2.19
CA GLU A 23 18.77 -21.52 1.99
C GLU A 23 19.82 -21.69 0.87
N SER A 24 19.77 -20.88 -0.18
CA SER A 24 20.79 -20.87 -1.22
C SER A 24 22.19 -20.52 -0.70
N LEU A 25 22.28 -19.79 0.42
CA LEU A 25 23.52 -19.45 1.11
C LEU A 25 23.98 -20.58 2.07
N ALA A 26 23.02 -21.36 2.59
CA ALA A 26 23.29 -22.48 3.49
C ALA A 26 23.96 -23.66 2.76
N ILE A 27 23.56 -23.93 1.52
CA ILE A 27 24.07 -25.06 0.72
C ILE A 27 25.59 -25.05 0.56
N PRO A 28 26.26 -23.94 0.15
CA PRO A 28 27.71 -23.89 0.05
C PRO A 28 28.43 -24.00 1.39
N ALA A 29 27.76 -23.62 2.50
CA ALA A 29 28.29 -23.73 3.85
C ALA A 29 28.12 -25.13 4.43
N GLY A 30 27.48 -26.06 3.72
CA GLY A 30 27.24 -27.44 4.17
C GLY A 30 26.24 -27.56 5.31
N ILE A 31 25.37 -26.55 5.46
CA ILE A 31 24.32 -26.51 6.47
C ILE A 31 23.06 -27.20 5.93
N ASP A 32 22.39 -27.95 6.79
CA ASP A 32 21.23 -28.75 6.42
C ASP A 32 20.07 -27.84 6.01
N GLU A 33 19.26 -28.24 5.01
CA GLU A 33 18.09 -27.51 4.51
C GLU A 33 17.09 -27.26 5.63
N GLY A 34 16.52 -26.07 5.67
CA GLY A 34 15.53 -25.62 6.66
C GLY A 34 16.12 -24.97 7.92
N VAL A 35 17.43 -25.03 8.12
CA VAL A 35 18.07 -24.43 9.31
C VAL A 35 18.04 -22.91 9.24
N PHE A 36 18.43 -22.32 8.12
CA PHE A 36 18.49 -20.88 7.98
C PHE A 36 17.10 -20.22 7.88
N SER A 37 16.16 -20.88 7.24
CA SER A 37 14.78 -20.39 7.18
C SER A 37 14.09 -20.38 8.54
N SER A 38 14.55 -21.21 9.48
CA SER A 38 14.01 -21.24 10.85
C SER A 38 14.56 -20.15 11.77
N VAL A 39 15.65 -19.47 11.39
CA VAL A 39 16.31 -18.44 12.23
C VAL A 39 15.41 -17.22 12.43
N VAL A 40 14.71 -16.79 11.38
CA VAL A 40 13.75 -15.69 11.45
C VAL A 40 12.36 -16.24 11.17
N PRO A 41 11.49 -16.41 12.20
CA PRO A 41 10.13 -16.91 12.02
C PRO A 41 9.29 -15.97 11.15
N LYS A 42 8.31 -16.55 10.43
CA LYS A 42 7.44 -15.80 9.54
C LYS A 42 6.71 -14.65 10.23
N GLU A 43 6.23 -14.87 11.45
CA GLU A 43 5.52 -13.87 12.24
C GLU A 43 6.40 -12.63 12.48
N GLU A 44 7.65 -12.83 12.87
CA GLU A 44 8.62 -11.77 13.10
C GLU A 44 8.99 -11.06 11.79
N PHE A 45 9.16 -11.82 10.71
CA PHE A 45 9.43 -11.27 9.38
C PHE A 45 8.30 -10.37 8.88
N VAL A 46 7.04 -10.78 9.03
CA VAL A 46 5.85 -10.02 8.67
C VAL A 46 5.70 -8.78 9.54
N GLU A 47 5.98 -8.89 10.84
CA GLU A 47 5.95 -7.75 11.77
C GLU A 47 6.94 -6.67 11.35
N ASN A 48 8.17 -7.05 11.00
CA ASN A 48 9.19 -6.12 10.51
C ASN A 48 8.75 -5.40 9.23
N ILE A 49 8.14 -6.11 8.26
CA ILE A 49 7.58 -5.48 7.05
C ILE A 49 6.49 -4.47 7.41
N ASN A 50 5.57 -4.84 8.29
CA ASN A 50 4.49 -3.96 8.71
C ASN A 50 5.02 -2.71 9.41
N HIS A 51 6.03 -2.85 10.27
CA HIS A 51 6.70 -1.72 10.91
C HIS A 51 7.30 -0.75 9.89
N ILE A 52 7.98 -1.25 8.86
CA ILE A 52 8.55 -0.42 7.79
C ILE A 52 7.44 0.29 6.99
N ILE A 53 6.35 -0.42 6.65
CA ILE A 53 5.21 0.18 5.98
C ILE A 53 4.59 1.30 6.84
N TYR A 54 4.37 1.05 8.13
CA TYR A 54 3.82 2.06 9.04
C TYR A 54 4.76 3.26 9.20
N ALA A 55 6.06 3.04 9.32
CA ALA A 55 7.05 4.11 9.41
C ALA A 55 7.05 5.00 8.15
N ALA A 56 6.95 4.40 6.97
CA ALA A 56 6.95 5.13 5.71
C ALA A 56 5.69 6.00 5.50
N TYR A 57 4.53 5.58 6.05
CA TYR A 57 3.27 6.31 5.87
C TYR A 57 2.93 7.27 7.01
N ASN A 58 3.45 7.02 8.22
CA ASN A 58 3.24 7.86 9.39
C ASN A 58 4.54 8.58 9.68
N GLU A 59 4.65 9.87 9.36
CA GLU A 59 5.77 10.75 9.72
C GLU A 59 5.92 10.93 11.26
N SER A 60 5.28 10.09 12.07
CA SER A 60 5.40 10.23 13.52
C SER A 60 6.73 9.65 13.97
N ASP A 61 7.51 10.45 14.68
CA ASP A 61 8.79 10.10 15.33
C ASP A 61 8.73 8.82 16.20
N ALA A 62 7.52 8.35 16.52
CA ALA A 62 7.31 7.11 17.29
C ALA A 62 7.77 5.84 16.54
N TYR A 63 7.85 5.86 15.21
CA TYR A 63 8.32 4.74 14.39
C TYR A 63 9.68 4.98 13.72
N ALA A 64 10.25 6.17 13.87
CA ALA A 64 11.58 6.50 13.35
C ALA A 64 12.71 5.63 13.94
N GLY A 65 12.42 4.88 15.03
CA GLY A 65 13.34 3.93 15.65
C GLY A 65 13.09 2.45 15.30
N SER A 66 12.03 2.12 14.55
CA SER A 66 11.74 0.74 14.11
C SER A 66 12.39 0.42 12.76
N VAL A 67 13.65 0.78 12.63
CA VAL A 67 14.50 0.28 11.56
C VAL A 67 14.71 -1.21 11.82
N PHE A 68 14.72 -2.01 10.76
CA PHE A 68 15.12 -3.42 10.82
C PHE A 68 16.36 -3.59 11.70
N ASP A 69 16.25 -4.38 12.76
CA ASP A 69 17.34 -4.60 13.72
C ASP A 69 18.35 -5.59 13.11
N TYR A 70 19.24 -5.02 12.29
CA TYR A 70 20.27 -5.77 11.60
C TYR A 70 21.18 -6.53 12.58
N GLU A 71 21.60 -5.90 13.68
CA GLU A 71 22.52 -6.49 14.63
C GLU A 71 21.91 -7.72 15.34
N ARG A 72 20.62 -7.64 15.65
CA ARG A 72 19.90 -8.76 16.26
C ARG A 72 19.80 -9.94 15.28
N VAL A 73 19.39 -9.68 14.05
CA VAL A 73 19.26 -10.74 13.04
C VAL A 73 20.62 -11.34 12.67
N TYR A 74 21.65 -10.49 12.55
CA TYR A 74 23.03 -10.95 12.39
C TYR A 74 23.45 -11.88 13.54
N GLY A 75 23.19 -11.49 14.78
CA GLY A 75 23.50 -12.32 15.95
C GLY A 75 22.79 -13.68 15.92
N GLN A 76 21.52 -13.70 15.55
CA GLN A 76 20.74 -14.95 15.41
C GLN A 76 21.37 -15.89 14.38
N PHE A 77 21.79 -15.40 13.21
CA PHE A 77 22.46 -16.21 12.19
C PHE A 77 23.85 -16.66 12.65
N TYR A 78 24.60 -15.76 13.29
CA TYR A 78 25.91 -16.07 13.82
C TYR A 78 25.84 -17.21 14.85
N ASP A 79 24.96 -17.08 15.84
CA ASP A 79 24.77 -18.09 16.89
C ASP A 79 24.32 -19.44 16.30
N CYS A 80 23.40 -19.43 15.34
CA CYS A 80 22.94 -20.62 14.65
C CYS A 80 24.10 -21.37 13.97
N MET A 81 24.95 -20.65 13.23
CA MET A 81 26.09 -21.25 12.53
C MET A 81 27.20 -21.69 13.49
N PHE A 82 27.44 -20.92 14.53
CA PHE A 82 28.41 -21.26 15.54
C PHE A 82 28.04 -22.55 16.31
N GLU A 83 26.74 -22.68 16.63
CA GLU A 83 26.20 -23.89 17.24
C GLU A 83 26.27 -25.07 16.29
N PHE A 84 25.97 -24.88 15.00
CA PHE A 84 26.09 -25.91 13.98
C PHE A 84 27.54 -26.40 13.82
N ALA A 85 28.50 -25.48 13.76
CA ALA A 85 29.92 -25.83 13.69
C ALA A 85 30.38 -26.66 14.88
N LYS A 86 29.95 -26.32 16.10
CA LYS A 86 30.21 -27.09 17.32
C LYS A 86 29.57 -28.48 17.27
N ALA A 87 28.32 -28.57 16.80
CA ALA A 87 27.62 -29.86 16.74
C ALA A 87 28.24 -30.83 15.73
N LYS A 88 28.95 -30.33 14.74
CA LYS A 88 29.70 -31.11 13.73
C LYS A 88 31.16 -31.34 14.13
N ASP A 89 31.57 -30.99 15.35
CA ASP A 89 32.93 -31.11 15.87
C ASP A 89 34.00 -30.40 15.01
N PHE A 90 33.64 -29.28 14.36
CA PHE A 90 34.62 -28.43 13.70
C PHE A 90 35.53 -27.76 14.72
N GLU A 91 36.83 -27.77 14.48
CA GLU A 91 37.76 -26.95 15.25
C GLU A 91 37.56 -25.47 14.92
N ILE A 92 37.12 -24.69 15.91
CA ILE A 92 36.84 -23.25 15.73
C ILE A 92 38.16 -22.49 15.61
N THR A 93 38.62 -22.34 14.39
CA THR A 93 39.80 -21.49 14.03
C THR A 93 39.36 -20.08 13.69
N ASP A 94 40.32 -19.16 13.64
CA ASP A 94 40.05 -17.77 13.21
C ASP A 94 39.45 -17.75 11.80
N GLU A 95 39.88 -18.62 10.89
CA GLU A 95 39.40 -18.75 9.53
C GLU A 95 37.91 -19.20 9.47
N ILE A 96 37.53 -20.17 10.34
CA ILE A 96 36.14 -20.62 10.44
C ILE A 96 35.28 -19.53 11.06
N THR A 97 35.78 -18.79 12.05
CA THR A 97 35.06 -17.67 12.67
C THR A 97 34.80 -16.58 11.64
N GLU A 98 35.81 -16.18 10.86
CA GLU A 98 35.65 -15.21 9.76
C GLU A 98 34.64 -15.71 8.70
N GLY A 99 34.64 -16.99 8.39
CA GLY A 99 33.64 -17.61 7.50
C GLY A 99 32.21 -17.49 8.03
N ILE A 100 32.01 -17.78 9.32
CA ILE A 100 30.73 -17.65 10.02
C ILE A 100 30.26 -16.20 9.98
N GLU A 101 31.13 -15.23 10.31
CA GLU A 101 30.80 -13.80 10.29
C GLU A 101 30.35 -13.34 8.89
N ASN A 102 31.07 -13.75 7.87
CA ASN A 102 30.75 -13.39 6.49
C ASN A 102 29.38 -13.93 6.04
N VAL A 103 29.09 -15.20 6.34
CA VAL A 103 27.80 -15.81 5.96
C VAL A 103 26.67 -15.23 6.81
N ALA A 104 26.86 -14.99 8.11
CA ALA A 104 25.87 -14.35 8.97
C ALA A 104 25.51 -12.95 8.47
N SER A 105 26.52 -12.17 8.11
CA SER A 105 26.34 -10.84 7.52
C SER A 105 25.57 -10.92 6.19
N LEU A 106 25.87 -11.89 5.35
CA LEU A 106 25.16 -12.07 4.09
C LEU A 106 23.70 -12.49 4.30
N CYS A 107 23.42 -13.39 5.24
CA CYS A 107 22.05 -13.79 5.59
C CYS A 107 21.25 -12.62 6.18
N ALA A 108 21.84 -11.84 7.09
CA ALA A 108 21.21 -10.67 7.67
C ALA A 108 20.90 -9.60 6.62
N SER A 109 21.83 -9.33 5.70
CA SER A 109 21.63 -8.40 4.59
C SER A 109 20.57 -8.89 3.59
N THR A 110 20.50 -10.20 3.36
CA THR A 110 19.44 -10.81 2.55
C THR A 110 18.08 -10.66 3.22
N CYS A 111 17.96 -10.89 4.52
CA CYS A 111 16.75 -10.65 5.29
C CYS A 111 16.33 -9.17 5.19
N GLN A 112 17.28 -8.25 5.43
CA GLN A 112 17.04 -6.82 5.30
C GLN A 112 16.52 -6.42 3.92
N SER A 113 17.11 -6.96 2.86
CA SER A 113 16.72 -6.64 1.48
C SER A 113 15.28 -7.10 1.13
N HIS A 114 14.80 -8.19 1.73
CA HIS A 114 13.44 -8.68 1.53
C HIS A 114 12.42 -7.95 2.41
N VAL A 115 12.81 -7.57 3.63
CA VAL A 115 11.96 -6.80 4.55
C VAL A 115 11.84 -5.35 4.09
N THR A 116 12.94 -4.74 3.61
CA THR A 116 12.95 -3.37 3.10
C THR A 116 12.39 -3.34 1.69
N LEU A 117 11.11 -3.00 1.59
CA LEU A 117 10.43 -2.88 0.30
C LEU A 117 11.11 -1.80 -0.56
N PRO A 118 11.63 -2.13 -1.75
CA PRO A 118 12.15 -1.12 -2.66
C PRO A 118 11.06 -0.10 -2.97
N PHE A 119 11.41 1.18 -2.92
CA PHE A 119 10.52 2.32 -3.16
C PHE A 119 9.53 2.68 -2.04
N ILE A 120 9.48 1.97 -0.89
CA ILE A 120 8.52 2.29 0.17
C ILE A 120 8.73 3.71 0.71
N ASP A 121 9.97 4.12 0.91
CA ASP A 121 10.33 5.47 1.37
C ASP A 121 9.92 6.53 0.33
N THR A 122 10.13 6.23 -0.95
CA THR A 122 9.71 7.11 -2.05
C THR A 122 8.19 7.19 -2.13
N LEU A 123 7.49 6.06 -1.99
CA LEU A 123 6.02 6.04 -1.96
C LEU A 123 5.47 6.74 -0.72
N GLY A 124 6.09 6.57 0.44
CA GLY A 124 5.73 7.25 1.68
C GLY A 124 5.89 8.77 1.56
N SER A 125 7.03 9.25 1.06
CA SER A 125 7.29 10.67 0.86
C SER A 125 6.32 11.29 -0.16
N TYR A 126 6.08 10.62 -1.29
CA TYR A 126 5.05 11.07 -2.24
C TYR A 126 3.65 11.04 -1.63
N ALA A 127 3.28 10.01 -0.87
CA ALA A 127 1.97 9.93 -0.22
C ALA A 127 1.76 11.08 0.78
N SER A 128 2.78 11.45 1.57
CA SER A 128 2.72 12.54 2.53
C SER A 128 2.64 13.90 1.82
N GLU A 129 3.48 14.16 0.80
CA GLU A 129 3.42 15.39 0.02
C GLU A 129 2.10 15.54 -0.73
N PHE A 130 1.68 14.51 -1.49
CA PHE A 130 0.40 14.52 -2.18
C PHE A 130 -0.78 14.60 -1.21
N GLY A 131 -0.70 13.99 -0.03
CA GLY A 131 -1.69 14.10 1.02
C GLY A 131 -1.92 15.56 1.44
N LYS A 132 -0.86 16.33 1.64
CA LYS A 132 -0.94 17.78 1.95
C LYS A 132 -1.59 18.58 0.80
N TYR A 133 -1.16 18.34 -0.44
CA TYR A 133 -1.75 19.01 -1.61
C TYR A 133 -3.22 18.62 -1.83
N LEU A 134 -3.57 17.34 -1.61
CA LEU A 134 -4.96 16.88 -1.69
C LEU A 134 -5.84 17.49 -0.60
N GLN A 135 -5.34 17.64 0.62
CA GLN A 135 -6.07 18.33 1.69
C GLN A 135 -6.31 19.81 1.34
N ILE A 136 -5.28 20.54 0.92
CA ILE A 136 -5.39 21.94 0.52
C ILE A 136 -6.34 22.07 -0.69
N GLY A 137 -6.14 21.24 -1.72
CA GLY A 137 -7.00 21.20 -2.90
C GLY A 137 -8.45 20.86 -2.55
N GLY A 138 -8.69 19.91 -1.66
CA GLY A 138 -10.01 19.55 -1.15
C GLY A 138 -10.69 20.69 -0.41
N ILE A 139 -9.96 21.43 0.44
CA ILE A 139 -10.48 22.60 1.14
C ILE A 139 -10.84 23.72 0.13
N VAL A 140 -9.97 24.00 -0.83
CA VAL A 140 -10.21 25.03 -1.87
C VAL A 140 -11.42 24.65 -2.72
N CYS A 141 -11.50 23.40 -3.20
CA CYS A 141 -12.66 22.91 -3.94
C CYS A 141 -13.94 22.97 -3.10
N GLY A 142 -13.87 22.61 -1.82
CA GLY A 142 -14.99 22.70 -0.89
C GLY A 142 -15.49 24.15 -0.72
N VAL A 143 -14.59 25.09 -0.55
CA VAL A 143 -14.92 26.52 -0.47
C VAL A 143 -15.58 27.04 -1.75
N ILE A 144 -15.00 26.70 -2.93
CA ILE A 144 -15.58 27.07 -4.23
C ILE A 144 -16.99 26.47 -4.37
N LEU A 145 -17.19 25.22 -3.97
CA LEU A 145 -18.48 24.53 -4.04
C LEU A 145 -19.52 25.19 -3.13
N VAL A 146 -19.14 25.60 -1.91
CA VAL A 146 -19.99 26.35 -1.00
C VAL A 146 -20.37 27.71 -1.60
N PHE A 147 -19.42 28.45 -2.21
CA PHE A 147 -19.69 29.70 -2.89
C PHE A 147 -20.63 29.50 -4.07
N LEU A 148 -20.47 28.49 -4.89
CA LEU A 148 -21.37 28.18 -6.01
C LEU A 148 -22.77 27.84 -5.51
N ILE A 149 -22.91 27.04 -4.46
CA ILE A 149 -24.21 26.74 -3.85
C ILE A 149 -24.85 27.99 -3.31
N ALA A 150 -24.13 28.86 -2.59
CA ALA A 150 -24.62 30.13 -2.08
C ALA A 150 -25.07 31.06 -3.21
N ALA A 151 -24.28 31.18 -4.28
CA ALA A 151 -24.65 31.98 -5.46
C ALA A 151 -25.96 31.49 -6.12
N VAL A 152 -26.14 30.16 -6.20
CA VAL A 152 -27.39 29.55 -6.69
C VAL A 152 -28.58 29.89 -5.79
N PHE A 153 -28.40 29.85 -4.46
CA PHE A 153 -29.45 30.19 -3.50
C PHE A 153 -29.78 31.70 -3.46
N LEU A 154 -28.79 32.56 -3.63
CA LEU A 154 -29.02 34.03 -3.69
C LEU A 154 -29.70 34.47 -4.99
N SER A 155 -29.48 33.75 -6.08
CA SER A 155 -30.10 34.09 -7.38
C SER A 155 -31.57 33.67 -7.41
N ARG A 156 -32.47 34.63 -7.16
CA ARG A 156 -33.91 34.41 -7.04
C ARG A 156 -34.57 33.89 -8.32
N THR A 157 -34.00 34.20 -9.49
CA THR A 157 -34.57 33.90 -10.82
C THR A 157 -34.09 32.58 -11.40
N TRP A 158 -32.91 32.09 -11.02
CA TRP A 158 -32.22 30.95 -11.66
C TRP A 158 -32.16 29.69 -10.82
N LYS A 159 -32.80 29.65 -9.65
CA LYS A 159 -32.70 28.53 -8.68
C LYS A 159 -32.99 27.18 -9.30
N LYS A 160 -33.97 27.08 -10.19
CA LYS A 160 -34.39 25.80 -10.79
C LYS A 160 -33.41 25.31 -11.87
N VAL A 161 -32.94 26.21 -12.72
CA VAL A 161 -32.03 25.89 -13.81
C VAL A 161 -30.64 25.56 -13.23
N ALA A 162 -30.21 26.30 -12.24
CA ALA A 162 -28.91 26.10 -11.60
C ALA A 162 -28.85 24.77 -10.82
N THR A 163 -29.91 24.38 -10.10
CA THR A 163 -29.94 23.05 -9.45
C THR A 163 -29.95 21.87 -10.44
N LEU A 164 -30.61 22.03 -11.59
CA LEU A 164 -30.57 21.00 -12.65
C LEU A 164 -29.20 20.92 -13.30
N ILE A 165 -28.56 22.04 -13.60
CA ILE A 165 -27.21 22.06 -14.17
C ILE A 165 -26.21 21.44 -13.17
N LEU A 166 -26.30 21.83 -11.90
CA LEU A 166 -25.42 21.31 -10.87
C LEU A 166 -25.61 19.82 -10.68
N SER A 167 -26.86 19.31 -10.63
CA SER A 167 -27.11 17.88 -10.53
C SER A 167 -26.60 17.10 -11.74
N SER A 168 -26.75 17.63 -12.97
CA SER A 168 -26.20 16.97 -14.16
C SER A 168 -24.69 16.96 -14.18
N ALA A 169 -24.02 17.99 -13.66
CA ALA A 169 -22.58 18.05 -13.51
C ALA A 169 -22.10 16.96 -12.53
N PHE A 170 -22.70 16.86 -11.33
CA PHE A 170 -22.36 15.80 -10.38
C PHE A 170 -22.59 14.39 -10.93
N ILE A 171 -23.65 14.17 -11.69
CA ILE A 171 -23.90 12.86 -12.35
C ILE A 171 -22.81 12.57 -13.38
N ALA A 172 -22.46 13.54 -14.22
CA ALA A 172 -21.41 13.38 -15.24
C ALA A 172 -20.04 13.10 -14.61
N ASP A 173 -19.67 13.89 -13.57
CA ASP A 173 -18.42 13.72 -12.84
C ASP A 173 -18.35 12.35 -12.15
N GLY A 174 -19.44 11.94 -11.48
CA GLY A 174 -19.53 10.63 -10.84
C GLY A 174 -19.37 9.48 -11.85
N LEU A 175 -20.02 9.58 -13.01
CA LEU A 175 -19.86 8.59 -14.08
C LEU A 175 -18.44 8.56 -14.65
N MET A 176 -17.78 9.70 -14.81
CA MET A 176 -16.40 9.78 -15.29
C MET A 176 -15.43 9.15 -14.29
N LEU A 177 -15.59 9.43 -12.98
CA LEU A 177 -14.79 8.86 -11.92
C LEU A 177 -14.96 7.34 -11.78
N ILE A 178 -16.09 6.78 -12.21
CA ILE A 178 -16.34 5.33 -12.22
C ILE A 178 -15.82 4.71 -13.52
N ALA A 179 -16.14 5.31 -14.67
CA ALA A 179 -15.91 4.67 -15.97
C ALA A 179 -14.42 4.49 -16.29
N ALA A 180 -13.59 5.50 -16.03
CA ALA A 180 -12.17 5.44 -16.33
C ALA A 180 -11.42 4.35 -15.52
N PRO A 181 -11.51 4.31 -14.17
CA PRO A 181 -10.89 3.25 -13.39
C PRO A 181 -11.49 1.86 -13.68
N ALA A 182 -12.80 1.77 -13.87
CA ALA A 182 -13.45 0.50 -14.21
C ALA A 182 -12.96 -0.04 -15.55
N ALA A 183 -12.76 0.80 -16.56
CA ALA A 183 -12.19 0.39 -17.85
C ALA A 183 -10.73 -0.11 -17.68
N VAL A 184 -9.93 0.54 -16.83
CA VAL A 184 -8.56 0.09 -16.54
C VAL A 184 -8.57 -1.28 -15.85
N LEU A 185 -9.42 -1.47 -14.83
CA LEU A 185 -9.57 -2.76 -14.14
C LEU A 185 -10.07 -3.86 -15.10
N ALA A 186 -11.08 -3.56 -15.90
CA ALA A 186 -11.65 -4.50 -16.86
C ALA A 186 -10.68 -4.88 -18.00
N SER A 187 -9.77 -3.96 -18.36
CA SER A 187 -8.77 -4.24 -19.41
C SER A 187 -7.75 -5.31 -18.99
N GLY A 188 -7.61 -5.58 -17.71
CA GLY A 188 -6.64 -6.52 -17.15
C GLY A 188 -5.18 -6.11 -17.37
N LYS A 189 -4.90 -4.97 -18.00
CA LYS A 189 -3.53 -4.53 -18.35
C LYS A 189 -2.60 -4.41 -17.15
N ILE A 190 -3.14 -4.13 -15.97
CA ILE A 190 -2.37 -4.06 -14.71
C ILE A 190 -1.70 -5.41 -14.41
N ARG A 191 -2.31 -6.53 -14.83
CA ARG A 191 -1.80 -7.89 -14.61
C ARG A 191 -0.70 -8.30 -15.59
N TYR A 192 -0.46 -7.51 -16.65
CA TYR A 192 0.60 -7.75 -17.63
C TYR A 192 1.90 -6.99 -17.30
N LEU A 193 2.01 -6.43 -16.09
CA LEU A 193 3.28 -5.87 -15.62
C LEU A 193 4.32 -6.98 -15.55
N GLN A 194 5.36 -6.87 -16.39
CA GLN A 194 6.49 -7.81 -16.40
C GLN A 194 7.46 -7.43 -15.27
N ILE A 195 7.10 -7.76 -14.04
CA ILE A 195 7.98 -7.63 -12.88
C ILE A 195 8.46 -9.03 -12.54
N GLU A 196 9.76 -9.23 -12.58
CA GLU A 196 10.41 -10.53 -12.38
C GLU A 196 10.23 -11.05 -10.95
N ILE A 197 10.28 -10.15 -9.96
CA ILE A 197 10.10 -10.47 -8.55
C ILE A 197 8.59 -10.54 -8.25
N LYS A 198 8.13 -11.73 -7.87
CA LYS A 198 6.70 -12.02 -7.67
C LYS A 198 6.08 -11.22 -6.52
N SER A 199 6.80 -11.05 -5.41
CA SER A 199 6.35 -10.22 -4.28
C SER A 199 6.16 -8.76 -4.69
N LEU A 200 7.13 -8.17 -5.43
CA LEU A 200 7.02 -6.81 -5.93
C LEU A 200 5.86 -6.64 -6.92
N TYR A 201 5.62 -7.64 -7.77
CA TYR A 201 4.46 -7.67 -8.65
C TYR A 201 3.14 -7.66 -7.87
N LEU A 202 3.00 -8.51 -6.85
CA LEU A 202 1.78 -8.57 -6.01
C LEU A 202 1.53 -7.26 -5.28
N PHE A 203 2.60 -6.64 -4.76
CA PHE A 203 2.54 -5.33 -4.13
C PHE A 203 2.06 -4.25 -5.09
N ALA A 204 2.70 -4.12 -6.25
CA ALA A 204 2.39 -3.08 -7.24
C ALA A 204 0.96 -3.21 -7.77
N VAL A 205 0.54 -4.42 -8.14
CA VAL A 205 -0.82 -4.69 -8.62
C VAL A 205 -1.85 -4.42 -7.52
N GLY A 206 -1.58 -4.86 -6.29
CA GLY A 206 -2.45 -4.63 -5.14
C GLY A 206 -2.66 -3.16 -4.84
N TYR A 207 -1.57 -2.38 -4.86
CA TYR A 207 -1.63 -0.94 -4.63
C TYR A 207 -2.45 -0.21 -5.70
N VAL A 208 -2.19 -0.50 -6.98
CA VAL A 208 -2.90 0.14 -8.10
C VAL A 208 -4.40 -0.22 -8.08
N GLU A 209 -4.75 -1.49 -7.87
CA GLU A 209 -6.16 -1.90 -7.81
C GLU A 209 -6.89 -1.24 -6.63
N ARG A 210 -6.24 -1.11 -5.47
CA ARG A 210 -6.83 -0.42 -4.31
C ARG A 210 -7.07 1.06 -4.60
N MET A 211 -6.10 1.75 -5.21
CA MET A 211 -6.26 3.15 -5.60
C MET A 211 -7.43 3.35 -6.57
N LEU A 212 -7.55 2.49 -7.58
CA LEU A 212 -8.65 2.54 -8.54
C LEU A 212 -10.00 2.27 -7.86
N ASN A 213 -10.09 1.32 -6.94
CA ASN A 213 -11.30 1.03 -6.19
C ASN A 213 -11.73 2.21 -5.30
N ILE A 214 -10.78 2.92 -4.68
CA ILE A 214 -11.08 4.14 -3.90
C ILE A 214 -11.67 5.21 -4.81
N ILE A 215 -11.10 5.43 -6.00
CA ILE A 215 -11.62 6.41 -6.97
C ILE A 215 -13.05 6.04 -7.40
N ILE A 216 -13.32 4.75 -7.65
CA ILE A 216 -14.67 4.26 -7.97
C ILE A 216 -15.63 4.54 -6.81
N ALA A 217 -15.24 4.26 -5.56
CA ALA A 217 -16.08 4.51 -4.40
C ALA A 217 -16.43 5.99 -4.25
N VAL A 218 -15.46 6.89 -4.46
CA VAL A 218 -15.69 8.35 -4.49
C VAL A 218 -16.64 8.71 -5.64
N GLY A 219 -16.44 8.15 -6.82
CA GLY A 219 -17.32 8.36 -7.98
C GLY A 219 -18.77 7.96 -7.70
N ILE A 220 -18.98 6.82 -7.02
CA ILE A 220 -20.32 6.35 -6.61
C ILE A 220 -20.94 7.36 -5.63
N ALA A 221 -20.19 7.85 -4.64
CA ALA A 221 -20.69 8.84 -3.68
C ALA A 221 -21.12 10.13 -4.37
N VAL A 222 -20.31 10.66 -5.29
CA VAL A 222 -20.61 11.85 -6.09
C VAL A 222 -21.87 11.64 -6.95
N LEU A 223 -22.00 10.48 -7.58
CA LEU A 223 -23.15 10.12 -8.41
C LEU A 223 -24.44 10.05 -7.58
N ILE A 224 -24.40 9.48 -6.39
CA ILE A 224 -25.54 9.43 -5.46
C ILE A 224 -25.98 10.84 -5.08
N VAL A 225 -25.05 11.74 -4.75
CA VAL A 225 -25.35 13.15 -4.45
C VAL A 225 -26.02 13.81 -5.64
N GLY A 226 -25.50 13.64 -6.85
CA GLY A 226 -26.08 14.16 -8.09
C GLY A 226 -27.52 13.69 -8.31
N ILE A 227 -27.79 12.41 -8.12
CA ILE A 227 -29.15 11.82 -8.25
C ILE A 227 -30.10 12.40 -7.20
N ILE A 228 -29.69 12.49 -5.94
CA ILE A 228 -30.51 13.08 -4.86
C ILE A 228 -30.88 14.52 -5.21
N MET A 229 -29.92 15.32 -5.68
CA MET A 229 -30.17 16.71 -6.09
C MET A 229 -31.15 16.78 -7.27
N ALA A 230 -31.03 15.88 -8.25
CA ALA A 230 -31.96 15.81 -9.36
C ALA A 230 -33.40 15.50 -8.91
N VAL A 231 -33.56 14.49 -8.05
CA VAL A 231 -34.86 14.09 -7.48
C VAL A 231 -35.52 15.22 -6.68
N VAL A 232 -34.74 15.85 -5.79
CA VAL A 232 -35.22 17.00 -5.01
C VAL A 232 -35.66 18.15 -5.93
N SER A 233 -34.92 18.43 -7.00
CA SER A 233 -35.27 19.45 -7.98
C SER A 233 -36.61 19.16 -8.70
N VAL A 234 -36.87 17.87 -9.02
CA VAL A 234 -38.14 17.44 -9.65
C VAL A 234 -39.33 17.55 -8.69
N ILE A 235 -39.16 17.08 -7.43
CA ILE A 235 -40.22 17.11 -6.41
C ILE A 235 -40.61 18.57 -6.10
N LEU A 236 -39.66 19.49 -5.97
CA LEU A 236 -39.94 20.90 -5.76
C LEU A 236 -40.68 21.54 -6.93
N LYS A 237 -40.53 20.99 -8.14
CA LYS A 237 -41.28 21.41 -9.32
C LYS A 237 -42.75 20.96 -9.25
N SER A 238 -43.00 19.70 -8.85
CA SER A 238 -44.34 19.09 -8.81
C SER A 238 -45.27 19.83 -7.83
N LYS A 239 -44.82 20.12 -6.61
CA LYS A 239 -45.63 20.80 -5.59
C LYS A 239 -46.10 22.23 -5.95
N ARG A 240 -45.49 22.87 -6.93
CA ARG A 240 -45.84 24.24 -7.34
C ARG A 240 -46.85 24.28 -8.47
N THR A 241 -47.04 23.17 -9.19
CA THR A 241 -48.02 23.02 -10.27
C THR A 241 -49.43 22.70 -9.73
N GLU A 242 -49.51 22.17 -8.48
CA GLU A 242 -50.80 21.87 -7.84
C GLU A 242 -51.44 23.04 -7.10
N VAL A 243 -50.76 24.21 -7.03
CA VAL A 243 -51.25 25.41 -6.31
C VAL A 243 -51.67 26.53 -7.26
N LEU A 244 -51.70 26.29 -8.54
CA LEU A 244 -52.21 27.14 -9.59
C LEU A 244 -53.46 26.55 -10.25
#